data_9bf2dafd37584df0b0ceb9c6eec2dba4
#
_entry.id   9bf2dafd37584df0b0ceb9c6eec2dba4
#
_cell.length_a   1.000
_cell.length_b   1.000
_cell.length_c   1.000
_cell.angle_alpha   90.00
_cell.angle_beta   90.00
_cell.angle_gamma   90.00
#
_symmetry.space_group_name_H-M   'P 1'
#
loop_
_entity.id
_entity.type
_entity.pdbx_description
1 polymer ?
#
loop_
_entity_poly.entity_id
_entity_poly.type
_entity_poly.pdbx_seq_one_letter_code
_entity_poly.pdbx_strand_id
1 'polypeptide(L)' 'MTTDNYISENKTTTFKKGDKVVMHTCSEASFYKGKVWICQTDSFLDRGKQEVVFLEDFSGYFSAQYLTKVSIETEITA' A
#
# COMPACT_ATOMS: atom_id res chain seq x y z
N MET A 1 16.94 7.90 -13.96
CA MET A 1 15.53 7.44 -13.87
C MET A 1 15.00 7.73 -12.48
N THR A 2 13.83 8.28 -12.41
CA THR A 2 13.22 8.60 -11.13
C THR A 2 12.41 7.43 -10.60
N THR A 3 12.13 7.46 -9.31
CA THR A 3 11.29 6.44 -8.70
C THR A 3 9.90 6.42 -9.35
N ASP A 4 9.39 7.60 -9.70
CA ASP A 4 8.08 7.67 -10.33
C ASP A 4 8.05 6.95 -11.66
N ASN A 5 9.11 7.09 -12.44
CA ASN A 5 9.18 6.37 -13.72
C ASN A 5 9.23 4.88 -13.51
N TYR A 6 10.00 4.43 -12.52
CA TYR A 6 10.08 3.02 -12.24
C TYR A 6 8.71 2.46 -11.86
N ILE A 7 8.02 3.15 -10.98
CA ILE A 7 6.71 2.71 -10.53
C ILE A 7 5.74 2.66 -11.69
N SER A 8 5.77 3.68 -12.54
CA SER A 8 4.87 3.76 -13.68
C SER A 8 5.07 2.59 -14.65
N GLU A 9 6.32 2.18 -14.83
CA GLU A 9 6.64 1.09 -15.75
C GLU A 9 6.35 -0.28 -15.17
N ASN A 10 6.34 -0.39 -13.84
CA ASN A 10 6.20 -1.68 -13.18
C ASN A 10 4.94 -1.76 -12.34
N LYS A 11 4.03 -0.84 -12.50
CA LYS A 11 2.87 -0.80 -11.62
C LYS A 11 1.96 -2.00 -11.82
N THR A 12 1.33 -2.39 -10.74
CA THR A 12 0.32 -3.43 -10.76
C THR A 12 -1.03 -2.75 -10.54
N THR A 13 -2.09 -3.54 -10.60
CA THR A 13 -3.43 -2.97 -10.42
C THR A 13 -4.03 -3.32 -9.08
N THR A 14 -3.25 -3.93 -8.21
CA THR A 14 -3.78 -4.37 -6.91
C THR A 14 -4.16 -3.19 -6.03
N PHE A 15 -3.27 -2.22 -5.92
CA PHE A 15 -3.53 -1.01 -5.13
C PHE A 15 -3.21 0.21 -5.96
N LYS A 16 -3.92 1.28 -5.68
CA LYS A 16 -3.72 2.55 -6.37
C LYS A 16 -3.47 3.64 -5.35
N LYS A 17 -2.79 4.69 -5.80
CA LYS A 17 -2.56 5.85 -4.96
C LYS A 17 -3.88 6.31 -4.35
N GLY A 18 -3.86 6.51 -3.04
CA GLY A 18 -5.05 6.94 -2.33
C GLY A 18 -5.89 5.82 -1.75
N ASP A 19 -5.61 4.58 -2.13
CA ASP A 19 -6.35 3.44 -1.58
C ASP A 19 -6.05 3.30 -0.09
N LYS A 20 -7.05 2.86 0.65
CA LYS A 20 -6.91 2.63 2.08
C LYS A 20 -6.72 1.14 2.31
N VAL A 21 -5.73 0.81 3.13
CA VAL A 21 -5.37 -0.59 3.39
C VAL A 21 -5.08 -0.78 4.87
N VAL A 22 -5.16 -2.03 5.31
CA VAL A 22 -4.75 -2.41 6.65
C VAL A 22 -3.73 -3.53 6.54
N MET A 23 -2.83 -3.58 7.52
CA MET A 23 -1.80 -4.61 7.57
C MET A 23 -2.35 -5.87 8.23
N HIS A 24 -1.87 -7.02 7.77
CA HIS A 24 -2.24 -8.30 8.38
C HIS A 24 -1.09 -9.28 8.19
N THR A 25 -1.06 -10.29 9.02
CA THR A 25 -0.18 -11.46 8.87
C THR A 25 1.30 -11.10 8.88
N CYS A 26 1.69 -10.00 9.51
CA CYS A 26 3.10 -9.61 9.61
C CYS A 26 3.35 -8.99 10.98
N SER A 27 4.64 -8.82 11.30
CA SER A 27 5.00 -8.25 12.61
C SER A 27 4.42 -6.86 12.79
N GLU A 28 4.48 -6.07 11.75
CA GLU A 28 3.98 -4.70 11.82
C GLU A 28 2.50 -4.66 12.11
N ALA A 29 1.76 -5.68 11.70
CA ALA A 29 0.33 -5.72 11.95
C ALA A 29 0.01 -5.72 13.43
N SER A 30 0.89 -6.31 14.25
CA SER A 30 0.69 -6.31 15.70
C SER A 30 0.80 -4.92 16.28
N PHE A 31 1.73 -4.13 15.75
CA PHE A 31 1.94 -2.78 16.25
C PHE A 31 0.87 -1.82 15.77
N TYR A 32 0.38 -2.04 14.57
CA TYR A 32 -0.53 -1.09 13.92
C TYR A 32 -1.92 -1.66 13.76
N LYS A 33 -2.31 -2.51 14.69
CA LYS A 33 -3.61 -3.17 14.65
C LYS A 33 -4.72 -2.13 14.53
N GLY A 34 -5.53 -2.28 13.52
CA GLY A 34 -6.65 -1.38 13.31
C GLY A 34 -6.30 -0.07 12.62
N LYS A 35 -5.02 0.17 12.37
CA LYS A 35 -4.63 1.39 11.70
C LYS A 35 -4.90 1.27 10.20
N VAL A 36 -5.52 2.29 9.62
CA VAL A 36 -5.74 2.36 8.18
C VAL A 36 -4.61 3.18 7.58
N TRP A 37 -3.97 2.60 6.57
CA TRP A 37 -2.89 3.25 5.86
C TRP A 37 -3.40 3.72 4.51
N ILE A 38 -2.76 4.76 3.98
CA ILE A 38 -3.13 5.29 2.67
C ILE A 38 -1.97 5.03 1.74
N CYS A 39 -2.26 4.46 0.58
CA CYS A 39 -1.23 4.18 -0.41
C CYS A 39 -0.72 5.50 -0.97
N GLN A 40 0.57 5.70 -0.87
CA GLN A 40 1.22 6.90 -1.37
C GLN A 40 1.40 6.84 -2.87
N THR A 41 1.51 5.62 -3.40
CA THR A 41 1.70 5.39 -4.83
C THR A 41 0.85 4.21 -5.24
N ASP A 42 0.81 3.92 -6.54
CA ASP A 42 0.27 2.67 -7.03
C ASP A 42 1.20 1.53 -6.60
N SER A 43 0.65 0.34 -6.43
CA SER A 43 1.49 -0.83 -6.16
C SER A 43 2.31 -1.16 -7.42
N PHE A 44 3.47 -1.74 -7.22
CA PHE A 44 4.38 -2.04 -8.32
C PHE A 44 5.25 -3.23 -7.96
N LEU A 45 5.93 -3.77 -8.96
CA LEU A 45 6.87 -4.86 -8.74
C LEU A 45 8.26 -4.30 -8.50
N ASP A 46 8.89 -4.74 -7.43
CA ASP A 46 10.27 -4.31 -7.17
C ASP A 46 11.23 -5.14 -8.01
N ARG A 47 12.52 -4.95 -7.80
CA ARG A 47 13.51 -5.65 -8.60
C ARG A 47 13.48 -7.16 -8.41
N GLY A 48 13.03 -7.61 -7.24
CA GLY A 48 12.84 -9.03 -6.98
C GLY A 48 11.52 -9.55 -7.45
N LYS A 49 10.75 -8.73 -8.16
CA LYS A 49 9.44 -9.08 -8.70
C LYS A 49 8.42 -9.32 -7.60
N GLN A 50 8.63 -8.71 -6.47
CA GLN A 50 7.72 -8.76 -5.36
C GLN A 50 6.84 -7.52 -5.40
N GLU A 51 5.54 -7.70 -5.23
CA GLU A 51 4.62 -6.58 -5.28
C GLU A 51 4.72 -5.76 -4.00
N VAL A 52 4.96 -4.47 -4.16
CA VAL A 52 5.14 -3.56 -3.03
C VAL A 52 4.42 -2.26 -3.32
N VAL A 53 4.24 -1.46 -2.28
CA VAL A 53 3.59 -0.16 -2.41
C VAL A 53 4.10 0.75 -1.30
N PHE A 54 4.27 2.03 -1.62
CA PHE A 54 4.62 3.02 -0.61
C PHE A 54 3.36 3.43 0.15
N LEU A 55 3.51 3.57 1.45
CA LEU A 55 2.41 4.01 2.31
C LEU A 55 2.76 5.36 2.91
N GLU A 56 1.75 6.21 3.08
CA GLU A 56 1.95 7.50 3.74
C GLU A 56 2.30 7.26 5.20
N ASP A 57 3.25 8.03 5.69
CA ASP A 57 3.72 7.95 7.08
C ASP A 57 4.47 6.65 7.38
N PHE A 58 4.83 5.89 6.38
CA PHE A 58 5.61 4.68 6.56
C PHE A 58 6.94 4.84 5.82
N SER A 59 8.03 4.47 6.46
CA SER A 59 9.35 4.59 5.88
C SER A 59 9.57 3.45 4.89
N GLY A 60 9.85 3.80 3.63
CA GLY A 60 10.09 2.80 2.59
C GLY A 60 8.78 2.21 2.08
N TYR A 61 8.90 1.14 1.30
CA TYR A 61 7.73 0.48 0.75
C TYR A 61 7.38 -0.74 1.61
N PHE A 62 6.18 -1.26 1.39
CA PHE A 62 5.68 -2.38 2.16
C PHE A 62 5.17 -3.46 1.21
N SER A 63 5.32 -4.72 1.63
CA SER A 63 4.91 -5.84 0.81
C SER A 63 3.38 -5.89 0.69
N ALA A 64 2.89 -5.90 -0.54
CA ALA A 64 1.46 -5.85 -0.77
C ALA A 64 0.75 -7.10 -0.27
N GLN A 65 1.45 -8.21 -0.16
CA GLN A 65 0.82 -9.46 0.31
C GLN A 65 0.33 -9.36 1.75
N TYR A 66 0.83 -8.39 2.50
CA TYR A 66 0.42 -8.21 3.89
C TYR A 66 -0.61 -7.08 4.04
N LEU A 67 -1.19 -6.63 2.94
CA LEU A 67 -2.15 -5.54 2.95
C LEU A 67 -3.48 -6.00 2.40
N THR A 68 -4.55 -5.51 3.00
CA THR A 68 -5.90 -5.74 2.52
C THR A 68 -6.55 -4.39 2.28
N LYS A 69 -7.11 -4.22 1.11
CA LYS A 69 -7.82 -3.00 0.79
C LYS A 69 -9.10 -2.93 1.60
N VAL A 70 -9.37 -1.77 2.18
CA VAL A 70 -10.59 -1.57 2.95
C VAL A 70 -11.41 -0.49 2.30
N SER A 71 -12.72 -0.66 2.40
CA SER A 71 -13.66 0.31 1.91
C SER A 71 -14.23 1.05 3.10
N ILE A 72 -13.99 2.34 3.17
CA ILE A 72 -14.45 3.15 4.28
C ILE A 72 -15.50 4.09 3.72
N GLU A 73 -16.69 3.59 3.59
CA GLU A 73 -17.77 4.37 3.00
C GLU A 73 -18.66 5.04 4.01
N THR A 74 -18.60 4.56 5.24
CA THR A 74 -19.50 5.08 6.25
C THR A 74 -19.27 6.54 6.53
N GLU A 75 -18.04 6.98 6.38
CA GLU A 75 -17.76 8.39 6.62
C GLU A 75 -18.49 9.28 5.64
N ILE A 76 -18.85 8.74 4.51
CA ILE A 76 -19.53 9.53 3.48
C ILE A 76 -20.91 9.92 3.92
N THR A 77 -21.50 9.11 4.74
CA THR A 77 -22.85 9.38 5.20
C THR A 77 -22.93 10.48 6.24
N ALA A 78 -21.81 10.82 6.74
CA ALA A 78 -21.80 11.85 7.77
C ALA A 78 -22.30 13.17 7.25
#